data_7ba3e72bc161072d9cf1e4b6547bf703
#
_entry.id   7ba3e72bc161072d9cf1e4b6547bf703
#
_cell.length_a   1.000
_cell.length_b   1.000
_cell.length_c   1.000
_cell.angle_alpha   90.00
_cell.angle_beta   90.00
_cell.angle_gamma   90.00
#
_symmetry.space_group_name_H-M   'P 1'
#
loop_
_entity.id
_entity.type
_entity.pdbx_description
1 polymer ?
#
loop_
_entity_poly.entity_id
_entity_poly.type
_entity_poly.pdbx_seq_one_letter_code
_entity_poly.pdbx_strand_id
1 'polypeptide(L)'
;MRDALSLLTPEGLEGVVATVTDNNPAIDEGTASRIVAEALKFVHAAAQFPTARIAPSQVVDEGWHALILHTELYAKLCEGLGHFVHHYPERPDSGRYDEHVITRTLAHIEQAGYAPDPELWTAPDRPLVGVAAQCNHTPCGPVRPGGCATHGEGES
;
A
#
# COMPACT_ATOMS: atom_id res chain seq x y z
N MET A 1 15.34 17.00 -2.22
CA MET A 1 14.58 15.77 -2.03
C MET A 1 13.15 15.98 -2.47
N ARG A 2 12.58 15.02 -3.15
CA ARG A 2 11.22 15.17 -3.69
C ARG A 2 10.17 15.02 -2.60
N ASP A 3 9.07 15.73 -2.77
CA ASP A 3 7.89 15.58 -1.90
C ASP A 3 6.86 14.72 -2.64
N ALA A 4 6.66 13.50 -2.16
CA ALA A 4 5.75 12.56 -2.80
C ALA A 4 4.30 13.01 -2.73
N LEU A 5 3.92 13.75 -1.70
CA LEU A 5 2.54 14.23 -1.56
C LEU A 5 2.15 15.18 -2.69
N SER A 6 3.13 15.84 -3.31
CA SER A 6 2.88 16.72 -4.43
C SER A 6 2.46 15.98 -5.71
N LEU A 7 2.53 14.65 -5.72
CA LEU A 7 2.06 13.85 -6.85
C LEU A 7 0.52 13.85 -6.95
N LEU A 8 -0.17 14.22 -5.89
CA LEU A 8 -1.63 14.29 -5.86
C LEU A 8 -2.09 15.74 -5.68
N THR A 9 -3.32 16.01 -6.11
CA THR A 9 -3.95 17.27 -5.75
C THR A 9 -4.30 17.26 -4.27
N PRO A 10 -4.47 18.43 -3.63
CA PRO A 10 -4.88 18.46 -2.22
C PRO A 10 -6.17 17.69 -1.95
N GLU A 11 -7.16 17.79 -2.84
CA GLU A 11 -8.42 17.08 -2.69
C GLU A 11 -8.24 15.57 -2.84
N GLY A 12 -7.40 15.15 -3.79
CA GLY A 12 -7.09 13.74 -3.99
C GLY A 12 -6.38 13.16 -2.79
N LEU A 13 -5.41 13.88 -2.26
CA LEU A 13 -4.67 13.46 -1.07
C LEU A 13 -5.60 13.30 0.12
N GLU A 14 -6.47 14.28 0.35
CA GLU A 14 -7.42 14.23 1.46
C GLU A 14 -8.32 13.00 1.36
N GLY A 15 -8.82 12.70 0.16
CA GLY A 15 -9.65 11.53 -0.05
C GLY A 15 -8.94 10.21 0.21
N VAL A 16 -7.68 10.08 -0.23
CA VAL A 16 -6.90 8.87 -0.01
C VAL A 16 -6.57 8.70 1.47
N VAL A 17 -6.18 9.78 2.15
CA VAL A 17 -5.90 9.74 3.58
C VAL A 17 -7.15 9.31 4.35
N ALA A 18 -8.31 9.86 3.99
CA ALA A 18 -9.58 9.48 4.63
C ALA A 18 -9.87 7.99 4.44
N THR A 19 -9.58 7.45 3.27
CA THR A 19 -9.76 6.00 3.02
C THR A 19 -8.88 5.18 3.95
N VAL A 20 -7.63 5.58 4.19
CA VAL A 20 -6.76 4.87 5.12
C VAL A 20 -7.34 4.92 6.54
N THR A 21 -7.77 6.07 7.01
CA THR A 21 -8.32 6.20 8.37
C THR A 21 -9.65 5.47 8.52
N ASP A 22 -10.49 5.48 7.50
CA ASP A 22 -11.77 4.77 7.53
C ASP A 22 -11.57 3.25 7.64
N ASN A 23 -10.57 2.74 6.93
CA ASN A 23 -10.27 1.31 6.97
C ASN A 23 -9.46 0.90 8.21
N ASN A 24 -8.86 1.85 8.89
CA ASN A 24 -7.99 1.61 10.04
C ASN A 24 -8.28 2.63 11.13
N PRO A 25 -9.40 2.48 11.87
CA PRO A 25 -9.84 3.52 12.81
C PRO A 25 -8.85 3.84 13.93
N ALA A 26 -7.89 2.95 14.20
CA ALA A 26 -6.88 3.19 15.22
C ALA A 26 -5.74 4.09 14.74
N ILE A 27 -5.68 4.38 13.44
CA ILE A 27 -4.63 5.20 12.85
C ILE A 27 -5.12 6.64 12.78
N ASP A 28 -4.34 7.60 13.29
CA ASP A 28 -4.69 9.00 13.19
C ASP A 28 -4.37 9.55 11.79
N GLU A 29 -4.90 10.72 11.50
CA GLU A 29 -4.75 11.35 10.20
C GLU A 29 -3.28 11.63 9.84
N GLY A 30 -2.48 12.03 10.83
CA GLY A 30 -1.06 12.29 10.61
C GLY A 30 -0.32 11.03 10.19
N THR A 31 -0.57 9.92 10.87
CA THR A 31 0.02 8.63 10.51
C THR A 31 -0.48 8.17 9.15
N ALA A 32 -1.78 8.31 8.87
CA ALA A 32 -2.34 7.94 7.58
C ALA A 32 -1.69 8.74 6.44
N SER A 33 -1.44 10.03 6.65
CA SER A 33 -0.76 10.87 5.66
C SER A 33 0.67 10.37 5.39
N ARG A 34 1.40 9.96 6.43
CA ARG A 34 2.73 9.38 6.27
C ARG A 34 2.67 8.07 5.48
N ILE A 35 1.67 7.23 5.75
CA ILE A 35 1.48 5.98 5.03
C ILE A 35 1.22 6.23 3.55
N VAL A 36 0.35 7.21 3.24
CA VAL A 36 0.06 7.57 1.85
C VAL A 36 1.33 8.10 1.16
N ALA A 37 2.12 8.92 1.86
CA ALA A 37 3.38 9.41 1.30
C ALA A 37 4.32 8.27 0.93
N GLU A 38 4.46 7.27 1.80
CA GLU A 38 5.32 6.14 1.50
C GLU A 38 4.78 5.28 0.36
N ALA A 39 3.46 5.12 0.28
CA ALA A 39 2.84 4.42 -0.84
C ALA A 39 3.11 5.14 -2.17
N LEU A 40 3.04 6.47 -2.18
CA LEU A 40 3.34 7.25 -3.37
C LEU A 40 4.81 7.11 -3.79
N LYS A 41 5.73 7.12 -2.82
CA LYS A 41 7.16 6.89 -3.11
C LYS A 41 7.37 5.51 -3.73
N PHE A 42 6.73 4.50 -3.17
CA PHE A 42 6.80 3.14 -3.68
C PHE A 42 6.25 3.05 -5.11
N VAL A 43 5.06 3.59 -5.35
CA VAL A 43 4.45 3.55 -6.69
C VAL A 43 5.33 4.27 -7.71
N HIS A 44 5.90 5.43 -7.33
CA HIS A 44 6.81 6.14 -8.24
C HIS A 44 8.05 5.31 -8.55
N ALA A 45 8.67 4.70 -7.54
CA ALA A 45 9.83 3.84 -7.76
C ALA A 45 9.47 2.65 -8.65
N ALA A 46 8.31 2.02 -8.43
CA ALA A 46 7.87 0.90 -9.24
C ALA A 46 7.63 1.31 -10.70
N ALA A 47 7.09 2.51 -10.93
CA ALA A 47 6.88 3.02 -12.27
C ALA A 47 8.21 3.33 -12.96
N GLN A 48 9.17 3.87 -12.23
CA GLN A 48 10.48 4.23 -12.77
C GLN A 48 11.35 3.00 -13.06
N PHE A 49 11.20 1.97 -12.24
CA PHE A 49 12.00 0.73 -12.35
C PHE A 49 11.07 -0.48 -12.53
N PRO A 50 10.39 -0.59 -13.67
CA PRO A 50 9.32 -1.59 -13.84
C PRO A 50 9.78 -3.04 -13.79
N THR A 51 11.06 -3.31 -13.96
CA THR A 51 11.60 -4.67 -13.86
C THR A 51 12.17 -4.99 -12.49
N ALA A 52 12.20 -4.01 -11.59
CA ALA A 52 12.71 -4.24 -10.25
C ALA A 52 11.74 -5.12 -9.45
N ARG A 53 12.31 -6.04 -8.68
CA ARG A 53 11.52 -6.89 -7.79
C ARG A 53 11.39 -6.22 -6.44
N ILE A 54 10.47 -5.29 -6.35
CA ILE A 54 10.21 -4.54 -5.13
C ILE A 54 8.81 -4.81 -4.62
N ALA A 55 8.62 -4.63 -3.33
CA ALA A 55 7.34 -4.86 -2.67
C ALA A 55 7.20 -3.93 -1.47
N PRO A 56 5.98 -3.51 -1.14
CA PRO A 56 5.77 -2.66 0.01
C PRO A 56 5.81 -3.46 1.31
N SER A 57 6.07 -2.77 2.43
CA SER A 57 5.78 -3.33 3.74
C SER A 57 4.26 -3.45 3.88
N GLN A 58 3.80 -4.23 4.86
CA GLN A 58 2.37 -4.39 5.09
C GLN A 58 1.68 -3.04 5.36
N VAL A 59 2.34 -2.17 6.11
CA VAL A 59 1.80 -0.85 6.42
C VAL A 59 1.70 0.02 5.16
N VAL A 60 2.75 0.03 4.35
CA VAL A 60 2.78 0.82 3.13
C VAL A 60 1.79 0.26 2.09
N ASP A 61 1.61 -1.05 2.07
CA ASP A 61 0.63 -1.69 1.20
C ASP A 61 -0.79 -1.20 1.48
N GLU A 62 -1.10 -0.91 2.73
CA GLU A 62 -2.41 -0.34 3.09
C GLU A 62 -2.63 1.02 2.42
N GLY A 63 -1.59 1.84 2.35
CA GLY A 63 -1.65 3.11 1.62
C GLY A 63 -1.81 2.90 0.12
N TRP A 64 -1.15 1.91 -0.43
CA TRP A 64 -1.29 1.58 -1.84
C TRP A 64 -2.71 1.10 -2.16
N HIS A 65 -3.29 0.25 -1.30
CA HIS A 65 -4.69 -0.16 -1.46
C HIS A 65 -5.63 1.04 -1.47
N ALA A 66 -5.41 2.00 -0.58
CA ALA A 66 -6.23 3.20 -0.54
C ALA A 66 -6.12 3.99 -1.85
N LEU A 67 -4.91 4.11 -2.40
CA LEU A 67 -4.70 4.77 -3.69
C LEU A 67 -5.48 4.07 -4.81
N ILE A 68 -5.44 2.75 -4.85
CA ILE A 68 -6.07 1.95 -5.90
C ILE A 68 -7.58 2.05 -5.84
N LEU A 69 -8.16 2.16 -4.65
CA LEU A 69 -9.61 2.31 -4.50
C LEU A 69 -10.12 3.59 -5.16
N HIS A 70 -9.28 4.61 -5.28
CA HIS A 70 -9.58 5.81 -6.05
C HIS A 70 -9.11 5.60 -7.48
N THR A 71 -9.86 4.82 -8.24
CA THR A 71 -9.40 4.29 -9.53
C THR A 71 -9.04 5.36 -10.55
N GLU A 72 -9.85 6.40 -10.67
CA GLU A 72 -9.56 7.49 -11.60
C GLU A 72 -8.29 8.24 -11.19
N LEU A 73 -8.16 8.55 -9.91
CA LEU A 73 -6.97 9.20 -9.36
C LEU A 73 -5.74 8.34 -9.60
N TYR A 74 -5.85 7.04 -9.34
CA TYR A 74 -4.72 6.12 -9.51
C TYR A 74 -4.30 6.00 -10.98
N ALA A 75 -5.27 5.93 -11.89
CA ALA A 75 -4.96 5.88 -13.32
C ALA A 75 -4.23 7.13 -13.78
N LYS A 76 -4.68 8.30 -13.33
CA LYS A 76 -4.02 9.56 -13.66
C LYS A 76 -2.62 9.67 -13.05
N LEU A 77 -2.45 9.19 -11.83
CA LEU A 77 -1.16 9.15 -11.17
C LEU A 77 -0.17 8.33 -12.00
N CYS A 78 -0.55 7.12 -12.35
CA CYS A 78 0.31 6.22 -13.12
C CYS A 78 0.61 6.77 -14.51
N GLU A 79 -0.38 7.40 -15.16
CA GLU A 79 -0.18 8.06 -16.45
C GLU A 79 0.89 9.14 -16.34
N GLY A 80 0.83 9.96 -15.30
CA GLY A 80 1.83 11.00 -15.05
C GLY A 80 3.21 10.44 -14.75
N LEU A 81 3.29 9.25 -14.17
CA LEU A 81 4.55 8.58 -13.88
C LEU A 81 5.10 7.80 -15.08
N GLY A 82 4.30 7.64 -16.14
CA GLY A 82 4.74 7.01 -17.38
C GLY A 82 4.60 5.49 -17.43
N HIS A 83 4.06 4.86 -16.39
CA HIS A 83 3.89 3.41 -16.34
C HIS A 83 2.78 3.05 -15.35
N PHE A 84 1.86 2.19 -15.74
CA PHE A 84 0.82 1.74 -14.84
C PHE A 84 1.36 0.66 -13.91
N VAL A 85 1.28 0.91 -12.62
CA VAL A 85 1.78 -0.02 -11.60
C VAL A 85 0.62 -0.89 -11.12
N HIS A 86 0.63 -2.14 -11.56
CA HIS A 86 -0.42 -3.10 -11.17
C HIS A 86 -0.15 -3.66 -9.78
N HIS A 87 -1.20 -3.83 -9.02
CA HIS A 87 -1.14 -4.50 -7.73
C HIS A 87 -1.54 -5.96 -7.92
N TYR A 88 -0.61 -6.86 -7.65
CA TYR A 88 -0.88 -8.29 -7.70
C TYR A 88 -1.04 -8.81 -6.29
N PRO A 89 -2.28 -9.16 -5.87
CA PRO A 89 -2.46 -9.71 -4.53
C PRO A 89 -1.68 -11.02 -4.42
N GLU A 90 -0.78 -11.09 -3.47
CA GLU A 90 0.02 -12.28 -3.25
C GLU A 90 -0.53 -13.09 -2.10
N ARG A 91 -0.55 -14.40 -2.28
CA ARG A 91 -0.89 -15.29 -1.19
C ARG A 91 0.33 -15.41 -0.27
N PRO A 92 0.10 -15.48 1.03
CA PRO A 92 1.20 -15.77 1.93
C PRO A 92 1.83 -17.11 1.53
N ASP A 93 3.08 -17.07 1.18
CA ASP A 93 3.83 -18.26 0.79
C ASP A 93 5.20 -18.18 1.41
N SER A 94 5.41 -18.96 2.46
CA SER A 94 6.67 -18.96 3.18
C SER A 94 7.84 -19.42 2.31
N GLY A 95 7.55 -20.21 1.25
CA GLY A 95 8.58 -20.66 0.32
C GLY A 95 9.07 -19.56 -0.61
N ARG A 96 8.33 -18.46 -0.70
CA ARG A 96 8.69 -17.33 -1.55
C ARG A 96 9.15 -16.11 -0.77
N TYR A 97 9.33 -16.28 0.53
CA TYR A 97 9.78 -15.17 1.35
C TYR A 97 11.15 -14.68 0.91
N ASP A 98 11.24 -13.41 0.59
CA ASP A 98 12.49 -12.74 0.20
C ASP A 98 12.86 -11.73 1.28
N GLU A 99 13.79 -12.11 2.16
CA GLU A 99 14.20 -11.26 3.27
C GLU A 99 14.89 -9.97 2.83
N HIS A 100 15.32 -9.91 1.57
CA HIS A 100 16.01 -8.73 1.05
C HIS A 100 15.09 -7.79 0.27
N VAL A 101 13.81 -8.15 0.12
CA VAL A 101 12.90 -7.36 -0.71
C VAL A 101 12.72 -5.94 -0.18
N ILE A 102 12.62 -5.78 1.12
CA ILE A 102 12.44 -4.45 1.72
C ILE A 102 13.69 -3.60 1.50
N THR A 103 14.88 -4.16 1.77
CA THR A 103 16.13 -3.43 1.56
C THR A 103 16.26 -2.97 0.11
N ARG A 104 15.94 -3.86 -0.82
CA ARG A 104 15.98 -3.54 -2.25
C ARG A 104 14.97 -2.46 -2.62
N THR A 105 13.78 -2.53 -2.04
CA THR A 105 12.73 -1.54 -2.29
C THR A 105 13.16 -0.15 -1.81
N LEU A 106 13.73 -0.08 -0.61
CA LEU A 106 14.21 1.19 -0.07
C LEU A 106 15.28 1.80 -0.97
N ALA A 107 16.20 0.98 -1.47
CA ALA A 107 17.24 1.45 -2.38
C ALA A 107 16.64 2.07 -3.66
N HIS A 108 15.58 1.45 -4.21
CA HIS A 108 14.93 1.99 -5.40
C HIS A 108 14.15 3.28 -5.11
N ILE A 109 13.56 3.38 -3.92
CA ILE A 109 12.90 4.62 -3.50
C ILE A 109 13.92 5.76 -3.42
N GLU A 110 15.10 5.48 -2.86
CA GLU A 110 16.18 6.48 -2.81
C GLU A 110 16.65 6.86 -4.20
N GLN A 111 16.79 5.88 -5.11
CA GLN A 111 17.15 6.16 -6.50
C GLN A 111 16.10 7.00 -7.20
N ALA A 112 14.84 6.88 -6.83
CA ALA A 112 13.77 7.70 -7.38
C ALA A 112 13.78 9.13 -6.82
N GLY A 113 14.63 9.41 -5.84
CA GLY A 113 14.81 10.76 -5.32
C GLY A 113 14.08 11.04 -4.02
N TYR A 114 13.68 10.01 -3.30
CA TYR A 114 12.93 10.16 -2.05
C TYR A 114 13.72 9.62 -0.86
N ALA A 115 13.38 10.13 0.32
CA ALA A 115 13.84 9.55 1.57
C ALA A 115 12.70 8.69 2.15
N PRO A 116 12.90 7.38 2.31
CA PRO A 116 11.88 6.56 2.94
C PRO A 116 11.79 6.85 4.45
N ASP A 117 10.60 6.60 5.01
CA ASP A 117 10.36 6.73 6.45
C ASP A 117 10.60 5.36 7.10
N PRO A 118 11.73 5.15 7.77
CA PRO A 118 12.11 3.81 8.24
C PRO A 118 11.08 3.17 9.15
N GLU A 119 10.38 3.97 9.93
CA GLU A 119 9.38 3.46 10.88
C GLU A 119 8.28 2.67 10.17
N LEU A 120 7.90 3.09 8.97
CA LEU A 120 6.83 2.44 8.23
C LEU A 120 7.30 1.26 7.40
N TRP A 121 8.61 1.08 7.26
CA TRP A 121 9.19 0.00 6.47
C TRP A 121 9.75 -1.14 7.30
N THR A 122 10.00 -0.91 8.59
CA THR A 122 10.46 -1.97 9.48
C THR A 122 9.26 -2.72 10.04
N ALA A 123 9.45 -3.99 10.39
CA ALA A 123 8.40 -4.78 11.03
C ALA A 123 8.21 -4.29 12.47
N PRO A 124 7.07 -3.69 12.80
CA PRO A 124 6.84 -3.25 14.17
C PRO A 124 6.56 -4.44 15.08
N ASP A 125 6.81 -4.28 16.36
CA ASP A 125 6.50 -5.29 17.35
C ASP A 125 5.01 -5.61 17.39
N ARG A 126 4.20 -4.64 16.99
CA ARG A 126 2.77 -4.85 16.80
C ARG A 126 2.33 -4.08 15.55
N PRO A 127 1.38 -4.64 14.80
CA PRO A 127 0.98 -4.03 13.53
C PRO A 127 0.29 -2.68 13.73
N LEU A 128 0.63 -1.73 12.88
CA LEU A 128 -0.03 -0.44 12.84
C LEU A 128 -1.38 -0.54 12.13
N VAL A 129 -1.50 -1.46 11.17
CA VAL A 129 -2.73 -1.65 10.41
C VAL A 129 -3.55 -2.77 11.00
N GLY A 130 -4.85 -2.65 10.85
CA GLY A 130 -5.78 -3.56 11.50
C GLY A 130 -6.08 -4.82 10.71
N VAL A 131 -7.05 -5.54 11.22
CA VAL A 131 -7.46 -6.83 10.68
C VAL A 131 -8.02 -6.72 9.26
N ALA A 132 -8.51 -5.55 8.89
CA ALA A 132 -9.07 -5.35 7.56
C ALA A 132 -8.06 -5.65 6.46
N ALA A 133 -6.81 -5.24 6.66
CA ALA A 133 -5.76 -5.52 5.70
C ALA A 133 -5.51 -7.02 5.56
N GLN A 134 -5.51 -7.74 6.66
CA GLN A 134 -5.33 -9.18 6.63
C GLN A 134 -6.49 -9.87 5.94
N CYS A 135 -7.69 -9.41 6.21
CA CYS A 135 -8.88 -9.97 5.60
C CYS A 135 -8.83 -9.84 4.07
N ASN A 136 -8.40 -8.69 3.61
CA ASN A 136 -8.33 -8.43 2.18
C ASN A 136 -7.34 -9.33 1.47
N HIS A 137 -6.35 -9.81 2.17
CA HIS A 137 -5.27 -10.55 1.53
C HIS A 137 -5.40 -12.05 1.67
N THR A 138 -6.10 -12.53 2.68
CA THR A 138 -6.07 -13.94 2.95
C THR A 138 -7.44 -14.57 2.93
N PRO A 139 -8.33 -14.29 3.87
CA PRO A 139 -9.60 -14.99 3.90
C PRO A 139 -10.53 -14.59 2.77
N CYS A 140 -10.39 -13.38 2.29
CA CYS A 140 -11.27 -12.87 1.25
C CYS A 140 -10.74 -13.13 -0.15
N GLY A 141 -9.71 -13.92 -0.27
CA GLY A 141 -9.18 -14.29 -1.57
C GLY A 141 -10.15 -15.10 -2.37
N PRO A 142 -9.78 -15.45 -3.59
CA PRO A 142 -10.69 -16.13 -4.52
C PRO A 142 -11.10 -17.51 -4.09
N VAL A 143 -10.56 -17.99 -3.02
CA VAL A 143 -10.73 -19.37 -2.60
C VAL A 143 -12.15 -19.70 -2.20
N ARG A 144 -12.85 -18.75 -1.64
CA ARG A 144 -14.16 -19.01 -1.09
C ARG A 144 -15.21 -18.11 -1.65
N PRO A 145 -16.15 -18.65 -2.34
CA PRO A 145 -17.33 -17.87 -2.69
C PRO A 145 -17.95 -17.31 -1.42
N GLY A 146 -18.19 -16.05 -1.43
CA GLY A 146 -18.74 -15.39 -0.27
C GLY A 146 -17.72 -14.95 0.76
N GLY A 147 -16.53 -15.50 0.74
CA GLY A 147 -15.44 -15.05 1.59
C GLY A 147 -15.84 -14.39 2.88
N CYS A 148 -15.42 -13.16 3.03
CA CYS A 148 -15.75 -12.40 4.23
C CYS A 148 -17.23 -12.14 4.38
N ALA A 149 -17.96 -12.13 3.29
CA ALA A 149 -19.38 -11.79 3.33
C ALA A 149 -20.22 -12.85 3.99
N THR A 150 -19.70 -14.06 4.10
CA THR A 150 -20.47 -15.14 4.70
C THR A 150 -20.35 -15.21 6.20
N HIS A 151 -19.62 -14.31 6.78
CA HIS A 151 -19.38 -14.37 8.20
C HIS A 151 -20.63 -14.28 9.05
N GLY A 152 -21.57 -13.52 8.59
CA GLY A 152 -22.76 -13.28 9.37
C GLY A 152 -23.76 -14.39 9.33
N GLU A 153 -23.67 -15.22 8.34
CA GLU A 153 -24.73 -16.19 8.15
C GLU A 153 -24.56 -17.45 8.96
N GLY A 154 -23.37 -17.67 9.38
CA GLY A 154 -23.08 -18.90 10.08
C GLY A 154 -23.73 -19.05 11.41
N GLU A 155 -24.25 -17.96 11.95
CA GLU A 155 -24.76 -18.02 13.28
C GLU A 155 -26.23 -18.19 13.36
N SER A 156 -26.91 -18.25 12.31
CA SER A 156 -28.35 -18.42 12.38
C SER A 156 -28.76 -19.77 12.93
#